data_4918e6570094b963d0dc741be9ddd937
#
_entry.id   4918e6570094b963d0dc741be9ddd937
#
_cell.length_a   1.000
_cell.length_b   1.000
_cell.length_c   1.000
_cell.angle_alpha   90.00
_cell.angle_beta   90.00
_cell.angle_gamma   90.00
#
_symmetry.space_group_name_H-M   'P 1'
#
loop_
_entity.id
_entity.type
_entity.pdbx_description
1 polymer ?
#
loop_
_entity_poly.entity_id
_entity_poly.type
_entity_poly.pdbx_seq_one_letter_code
_entity_poly.pdbx_strand_id
1 'polypeptide(L)'
;MLQKIQRFGGAMLMPSIIFAFFGLVVGLTSIFKNPNLVGSIATEGTLWYNFWFVVEQGGWTIFNQMPVVFALGIPIGLAKKANGRAALEAFLIYMVFNYFINGFLTQFKFFGVDVTPALKLPTGITRIAGAITLDTSIIGSIVIASISVWIHNRYFDKKLPELLGIFQGSTFVILVGFLIMIPAAFLTALLWPKVQLGIAALQGFLKVSGVAGVFTYTFLERILIPTGLHHFIYGPFMFGPAVVENGITAYWVQHIQEFSQSSTPLKELFPQGGFSLHGNSKVFGLPAAALAMYVTAKDSKKKVVAGLLIPAALTGFLTGITEPIEFTFLFAAPMLFATHAVLGALMSATMYQFGVVGNFGSGLIDFLALNWLPMFKNHSSTVFVQIAIGLVFSVIYFFVFRFMILKFNLNTPGREDDDAETKLYSKQEYREKGKEAAKPEVKDDAATHDDQALIILEGLGGKDNIVDVTNCVTRLRVNVKDESLVKDDEFLKRSGALGVARNGKAIQVIIGFSVGQVREAFEKELHK
;
A
#
# COMPACT_ATOMS: atom_id res chain seq x y z
N MET A 1 1.51 17.66 11.66
CA MET A 1 2.53 16.68 11.27
C MET A 1 1.90 15.35 10.87
N LEU A 2 1.04 14.76 11.70
CA LEU A 2 0.37 13.47 11.44
C LEU A 2 -0.42 13.44 10.12
N GLN A 3 -1.17 14.50 9.77
CA GLN A 3 -1.93 14.59 8.51
C GLN A 3 -1.03 14.51 7.26
N LYS A 4 0.16 15.11 7.29
CA LYS A 4 1.12 15.04 6.16
C LYS A 4 1.62 13.62 5.96
N ILE A 5 1.93 12.92 7.07
CA ILE A 5 2.37 11.52 7.06
C ILE A 5 1.27 10.60 6.52
N GLN A 6 0.03 10.79 6.97
CA GLN A 6 -1.12 10.02 6.50
C GLN A 6 -1.42 10.26 5.02
N ARG A 7 -1.26 11.50 4.54
CA ARG A 7 -1.40 11.82 3.13
C ARG A 7 -0.31 11.15 2.30
N PHE A 8 0.91 11.13 2.78
CA PHE A 8 2.03 10.44 2.15
C PHE A 8 1.79 8.93 2.08
N GLY A 9 1.37 8.29 3.19
CA GLY A 9 1.01 6.88 3.21
C GLY A 9 -0.12 6.55 2.21
N GLY A 10 -1.15 7.42 2.13
CA GLY A 10 -2.21 7.29 1.13
C GLY A 10 -1.73 7.38 -0.32
N ALA A 11 -0.70 8.19 -0.59
CA ALA A 11 -0.12 8.30 -1.94
C ALA A 11 0.69 7.05 -2.34
N MET A 12 1.23 6.31 -1.36
CA MET A 12 1.95 5.06 -1.62
C MET A 12 1.02 3.85 -1.83
N LEU A 13 -0.25 3.96 -1.45
CA LEU A 13 -1.20 2.83 -1.54
C LEU A 13 -1.43 2.39 -2.99
N MET A 14 -1.64 3.34 -3.92
CA MET A 14 -1.92 3.01 -5.32
C MET A 14 -0.77 2.23 -5.99
N PRO A 15 0.50 2.67 -5.94
CA PRO A 15 1.63 1.86 -6.38
C PRO A 15 1.64 0.46 -5.75
N SER A 16 1.43 0.36 -4.44
CA SER A 16 1.46 -0.93 -3.72
C SER A 16 0.38 -1.91 -4.22
N ILE A 17 -0.85 -1.45 -4.50
CA ILE A 17 -1.94 -2.28 -5.05
C ILE A 17 -1.58 -2.77 -6.46
N ILE A 18 -0.97 -1.91 -7.28
CA ILE A 18 -0.52 -2.27 -8.63
C ILE A 18 0.51 -3.40 -8.54
N PHE A 19 1.47 -3.33 -7.61
CA PHE A 19 2.45 -4.41 -7.40
C PHE A 19 1.80 -5.73 -6.99
N ALA A 20 0.81 -5.69 -6.09
CA ALA A 20 0.08 -6.89 -5.69
C ALA A 20 -0.63 -7.55 -6.89
N PHE A 21 -1.31 -6.76 -7.73
CA PHE A 21 -1.97 -7.26 -8.94
C PHE A 21 -0.97 -7.92 -9.92
N PHE A 22 0.12 -7.24 -10.23
CA PHE A 22 1.13 -7.77 -11.16
C PHE A 22 1.90 -8.97 -10.56
N GLY A 23 2.11 -8.98 -9.24
CA GLY A 23 2.64 -10.14 -8.53
C GLY A 23 1.74 -11.36 -8.69
N LEU A 24 0.43 -11.18 -8.56
CA LEU A 24 -0.55 -12.24 -8.82
C LEU A 24 -0.49 -12.73 -10.27
N VAL A 25 -0.41 -11.82 -11.25
CA VAL A 25 -0.27 -12.19 -12.69
C VAL A 25 0.96 -13.07 -12.90
N VAL A 26 2.15 -12.65 -12.42
CA VAL A 26 3.39 -13.43 -12.57
C VAL A 26 3.32 -14.75 -11.79
N GLY A 27 2.70 -14.75 -10.61
CA GLY A 27 2.46 -15.98 -9.84
C GLY A 27 1.58 -16.99 -10.58
N LEU A 28 0.47 -16.52 -11.15
CA LEU A 28 -0.41 -17.38 -11.96
C LEU A 28 0.29 -17.91 -13.22
N THR A 29 1.07 -17.09 -13.91
CA THR A 29 1.84 -17.54 -15.08
C THR A 29 2.87 -18.59 -14.70
N SER A 30 3.50 -18.47 -13.53
CA SER A 30 4.42 -19.49 -13.00
C SER A 30 3.72 -20.82 -12.75
N ILE A 31 2.48 -20.83 -12.26
CA ILE A 31 1.65 -22.03 -12.10
C ILE A 31 1.37 -22.66 -13.45
N PHE A 32 0.88 -21.87 -14.43
CA PHE A 32 0.50 -22.36 -15.75
C PHE A 32 1.70 -22.83 -16.59
N LYS A 33 2.90 -22.35 -16.34
CA LYS A 33 4.14 -22.80 -16.97
C LYS A 33 4.83 -23.97 -16.25
N ASN A 34 4.27 -24.43 -15.13
CA ASN A 34 4.88 -25.51 -14.37
C ASN A 34 4.40 -26.89 -14.86
N PRO A 35 5.27 -27.71 -15.52
CA PRO A 35 4.90 -29.03 -16.00
C PRO A 35 4.46 -29.99 -14.89
N ASN A 36 4.90 -29.78 -13.65
CA ASN A 36 4.51 -30.61 -12.50
C ASN A 36 3.05 -30.38 -12.07
N LEU A 37 2.47 -29.21 -12.43
CA LEU A 37 1.10 -28.86 -12.08
C LEU A 37 0.13 -29.00 -13.28
N VAL A 38 0.57 -28.60 -14.46
CA VAL A 38 -0.28 -28.53 -15.65
C VAL A 38 -0.04 -29.70 -16.62
N GLY A 39 1.06 -30.42 -16.44
CA GLY A 39 1.44 -31.55 -17.30
C GLY A 39 2.29 -31.13 -18.50
N SER A 40 2.43 -32.04 -19.47
CA SER A 40 3.35 -31.89 -20.61
C SER A 40 3.05 -30.70 -21.53
N ILE A 41 1.82 -30.16 -21.54
CA ILE A 41 1.49 -28.96 -22.31
C ILE A 41 2.23 -27.72 -21.81
N ALA A 42 2.69 -27.71 -20.57
CA ALA A 42 3.47 -26.62 -19.98
C ALA A 42 4.98 -26.79 -20.18
N THR A 43 5.42 -27.72 -21.02
CA THR A 43 6.83 -27.90 -21.37
C THR A 43 7.30 -26.76 -22.26
N GLU A 44 8.54 -26.33 -22.07
CA GLU A 44 9.19 -25.28 -22.85
C GLU A 44 9.11 -25.57 -24.35
N GLY A 45 8.76 -24.56 -25.16
CA GLY A 45 8.58 -24.68 -26.61
C GLY A 45 7.16 -24.99 -27.07
N THR A 46 6.23 -25.38 -26.18
CA THR A 46 4.81 -25.55 -26.55
C THR A 46 4.12 -24.20 -26.71
N LEU A 47 3.01 -24.16 -27.48
CA LEU A 47 2.20 -22.95 -27.63
C LEU A 47 1.64 -22.45 -26.29
N TRP A 48 1.26 -23.37 -25.40
CA TRP A 48 0.80 -23.06 -24.04
C TRP A 48 1.88 -22.34 -23.24
N TYR A 49 3.08 -22.91 -23.16
CA TYR A 49 4.22 -22.31 -22.45
C TYR A 49 4.57 -20.93 -23.02
N ASN A 50 4.68 -20.82 -24.35
CA ASN A 50 5.03 -19.58 -25.03
C ASN A 50 3.99 -18.46 -24.78
N PHE A 51 2.69 -18.79 -24.79
CA PHE A 51 1.62 -17.84 -24.46
C PHE A 51 1.77 -17.31 -23.03
N TRP A 52 1.92 -18.20 -22.04
CA TRP A 52 2.06 -17.79 -20.65
C TRP A 52 3.40 -17.08 -20.38
N PHE A 53 4.45 -17.41 -21.12
CA PHE A 53 5.70 -16.66 -21.09
C PHE A 53 5.51 -15.20 -21.53
N VAL A 54 4.75 -14.94 -22.59
CA VAL A 54 4.43 -13.58 -23.05
C VAL A 54 3.62 -12.82 -22.01
N VAL A 55 2.61 -13.47 -21.40
CA VAL A 55 1.82 -12.87 -20.31
C VAL A 55 2.71 -12.51 -19.10
N GLU A 56 3.64 -13.40 -18.75
CA GLU A 56 4.61 -13.17 -17.68
C GLU A 56 5.52 -11.97 -17.96
N GLN A 57 6.02 -11.82 -19.20
CA GLN A 57 6.83 -10.64 -19.56
C GLN A 57 6.06 -9.33 -19.37
N GLY A 58 4.75 -9.31 -19.70
CA GLY A 58 3.86 -8.21 -19.36
C GLY A 58 3.76 -7.98 -17.85
N GLY A 59 3.68 -9.06 -17.06
CA GLY A 59 3.66 -9.01 -15.60
C GLY A 59 4.93 -8.41 -15.00
N TRP A 60 6.10 -8.71 -15.55
CA TRP A 60 7.39 -8.18 -15.08
C TRP A 60 7.58 -6.69 -15.30
N THR A 61 6.78 -6.05 -16.16
CA THR A 61 6.92 -4.61 -16.48
C THR A 61 6.95 -3.75 -15.22
N ILE A 62 6.03 -4.00 -14.27
CA ILE A 62 5.92 -3.17 -13.06
C ILE A 62 7.11 -3.39 -12.13
N PHE A 63 7.58 -4.62 -11.97
CA PHE A 63 8.74 -4.92 -11.12
C PHE A 63 10.02 -4.32 -11.68
N ASN A 64 10.22 -4.40 -13.00
CA ASN A 64 11.37 -3.81 -13.68
C ASN A 64 11.35 -2.27 -13.69
N GLN A 65 10.16 -1.65 -13.59
CA GLN A 65 9.99 -0.19 -13.59
C GLN A 65 9.51 0.36 -12.24
N MET A 66 9.73 -0.40 -11.16
CA MET A 66 9.26 -0.08 -9.82
C MET A 66 9.58 1.37 -9.39
N PRO A 67 10.80 1.90 -9.52
CA PRO A 67 11.11 3.27 -9.14
C PRO A 67 10.29 4.30 -9.93
N VAL A 68 10.04 4.03 -11.22
CA VAL A 68 9.24 4.91 -12.10
C VAL A 68 7.78 4.95 -11.67
N VAL A 69 7.22 3.80 -11.27
CA VAL A 69 5.84 3.71 -10.78
C VAL A 69 5.66 4.55 -9.51
N PHE A 70 6.62 4.53 -8.59
CA PHE A 70 6.59 5.39 -7.40
C PHE A 70 6.81 6.87 -7.74
N ALA A 71 7.71 7.17 -8.68
CA ALA A 71 7.94 8.55 -9.13
C ALA A 71 6.68 9.20 -9.73
N LEU A 72 5.82 8.41 -10.39
CA LEU A 72 4.53 8.84 -10.95
C LEU A 72 3.40 8.83 -9.89
N GLY A 73 3.31 7.77 -9.10
CA GLY A 73 2.18 7.55 -8.19
C GLY A 73 2.14 8.52 -7.01
N ILE A 74 3.30 8.89 -6.46
CA ILE A 74 3.38 9.81 -5.32
C ILE A 74 2.84 11.21 -5.65
N PRO A 75 3.19 11.85 -6.77
CA PRO A 75 2.64 13.15 -7.14
C PRO A 75 1.14 13.14 -7.37
N ILE A 76 0.60 12.06 -7.94
CA ILE A 76 -0.87 11.90 -8.11
C ILE A 76 -1.58 12.01 -6.76
N GLY A 77 -1.03 11.42 -5.70
CA GLY A 77 -1.61 11.45 -4.36
C GLY A 77 -1.30 12.71 -3.54
N LEU A 78 -0.19 13.42 -3.82
CA LEU A 78 0.32 14.50 -2.99
C LEU A 78 0.18 15.90 -3.58
N ALA A 79 0.07 16.05 -4.90
CA ALA A 79 -0.11 17.36 -5.51
C ALA A 79 -1.42 18.01 -5.02
N LYS A 80 -1.41 19.31 -4.85
CA LYS A 80 -2.59 20.07 -4.42
C LYS A 80 -3.58 20.29 -5.56
N LYS A 81 -3.11 20.32 -6.80
CA LYS A 81 -3.88 20.53 -8.02
C LYS A 81 -3.13 19.99 -9.24
N ALA A 82 -3.81 19.86 -10.36
CA ALA A 82 -3.24 19.40 -11.63
C ALA A 82 -2.39 18.11 -11.48
N ASN A 83 -2.90 17.11 -10.75
CA ASN A 83 -2.19 15.90 -10.32
C ASN A 83 -1.55 15.16 -11.50
N GLY A 84 -2.24 15.07 -12.65
CA GLY A 84 -1.68 14.47 -13.86
C GLY A 84 -0.45 15.23 -14.39
N ARG A 85 -0.45 16.58 -14.33
CA ARG A 85 0.73 17.39 -14.69
C ARG A 85 1.86 17.22 -13.69
N ALA A 86 1.54 17.18 -12.38
CA ALA A 86 2.52 16.93 -11.34
C ALA A 86 3.21 15.57 -11.51
N ALA A 87 2.47 14.55 -11.96
CA ALA A 87 3.02 13.23 -12.25
C ALA A 87 3.99 13.27 -13.44
N LEU A 88 3.62 13.95 -14.54
CA LEU A 88 4.51 14.13 -15.70
C LEU A 88 5.77 14.91 -15.34
N GLU A 89 5.62 16.00 -14.57
CA GLU A 89 6.74 16.80 -14.10
C GLU A 89 7.72 15.97 -13.26
N ALA A 90 7.20 15.21 -12.29
CA ALA A 90 8.02 14.35 -11.44
C ALA A 90 8.69 13.22 -12.22
N PHE A 91 8.03 12.65 -13.21
CA PHE A 91 8.62 11.67 -14.12
C PHE A 91 9.83 12.26 -14.84
N LEU A 92 9.67 13.44 -15.46
CA LEU A 92 10.75 14.09 -16.17
C LEU A 92 11.90 14.50 -15.25
N ILE A 93 11.59 15.06 -14.06
CA ILE A 93 12.59 15.42 -13.05
C ILE A 93 13.36 14.18 -12.57
N TYR A 94 12.67 13.05 -12.38
CA TYR A 94 13.31 11.79 -12.01
C TYR A 94 14.23 11.25 -13.12
N MET A 95 13.82 11.37 -14.40
CA MET A 95 14.70 11.02 -15.53
C MET A 95 15.95 11.91 -15.54
N VAL A 96 15.76 13.24 -15.49
CA VAL A 96 16.86 14.22 -15.45
C VAL A 96 17.85 13.92 -14.31
N PHE A 97 17.34 13.60 -13.12
CA PHE A 97 18.17 13.21 -11.98
C PHE A 97 19.09 12.03 -12.30
N ASN A 98 18.54 10.96 -12.90
CA ASN A 98 19.31 9.77 -13.25
C ASN A 98 20.34 10.05 -14.37
N TYR A 99 19.99 10.89 -15.34
CA TYR A 99 20.92 11.31 -16.38
C TYR A 99 22.05 12.19 -15.82
N PHE A 100 21.78 13.05 -14.84
CA PHE A 100 22.85 13.80 -14.16
C PHE A 100 23.77 12.89 -13.36
N ILE A 101 23.24 11.88 -12.64
CA ILE A 101 24.09 10.90 -11.96
C ILE A 101 25.00 10.20 -12.98
N ASN A 102 24.44 9.70 -14.08
CA ASN A 102 25.24 9.09 -15.16
C ASN A 102 26.33 10.03 -15.65
N GLY A 103 26.00 11.30 -15.93
CA GLY A 103 26.95 12.32 -16.37
C GLY A 103 28.09 12.55 -15.36
N PHE A 104 27.75 12.67 -14.06
CA PHE A 104 28.74 12.82 -13.00
C PHE A 104 29.68 11.60 -12.91
N LEU A 105 29.11 10.40 -12.88
CA LEU A 105 29.89 9.16 -12.79
C LEU A 105 30.77 8.91 -14.01
N THR A 106 30.32 9.32 -15.19
CA THR A 106 31.07 9.16 -16.43
C THR A 106 32.24 10.15 -16.51
N GLN A 107 32.01 11.42 -16.14
CA GLN A 107 33.00 12.49 -16.32
C GLN A 107 33.96 12.61 -15.13
N PHE A 108 33.53 12.30 -13.92
CA PHE A 108 34.33 12.51 -12.71
C PHE A 108 34.72 11.18 -12.07
N LYS A 109 35.89 10.64 -12.47
CA LYS A 109 36.40 9.34 -11.98
C LYS A 109 36.61 9.25 -10.46
N PHE A 110 36.66 10.39 -9.76
CA PHE A 110 36.84 10.39 -8.31
C PHE A 110 35.67 9.78 -7.52
N PHE A 111 34.50 9.59 -8.15
CA PHE A 111 33.39 8.84 -7.52
C PHE A 111 33.70 7.34 -7.38
N GLY A 112 34.65 6.79 -8.14
CA GLY A 112 35.04 5.39 -8.00
C GLY A 112 34.00 4.36 -8.48
N VAL A 113 32.99 4.80 -9.24
CA VAL A 113 31.91 3.95 -9.76
C VAL A 113 32.06 3.82 -11.27
N ASP A 114 32.10 2.59 -11.77
CA ASP A 114 32.14 2.30 -13.20
C ASP A 114 30.71 2.17 -13.75
N VAL A 115 30.37 2.98 -14.73
CA VAL A 115 29.10 3.00 -15.46
C VAL A 115 29.26 2.63 -16.93
N THR A 116 30.34 1.92 -17.27
CA THR A 116 30.55 1.42 -18.63
C THR A 116 29.43 0.46 -19.04
N PRO A 117 28.89 0.59 -20.26
CA PRO A 117 27.86 -0.31 -20.75
C PRO A 117 28.34 -1.76 -20.74
N ALA A 118 27.62 -2.62 -20.01
CA ALA A 118 27.88 -4.05 -19.93
C ALA A 118 26.58 -4.84 -20.10
N LEU A 119 26.68 -6.10 -20.54
CA LEU A 119 25.54 -7.00 -20.67
C LEU A 119 24.90 -7.26 -19.29
N LYS A 120 25.74 -7.40 -18.25
CA LYS A 120 25.32 -7.53 -16.85
C LYS A 120 25.95 -6.38 -16.07
N LEU A 121 25.11 -5.55 -15.47
CA LEU A 121 25.56 -4.43 -14.64
C LEU A 121 26.03 -4.94 -13.27
N PRO A 122 27.03 -4.29 -12.66
CA PRO A 122 27.44 -4.59 -11.29
C PRO A 122 26.31 -4.32 -10.29
N THR A 123 26.37 -4.98 -9.15
CA THR A 123 25.45 -4.72 -8.02
C THR A 123 25.51 -3.24 -7.61
N GLY A 124 24.35 -2.64 -7.40
CA GLY A 124 24.23 -1.21 -7.07
C GLY A 124 24.17 -0.26 -8.26
N ILE A 125 24.21 -0.80 -9.48
CA ILE A 125 24.05 -0.05 -10.73
C ILE A 125 22.80 -0.56 -11.46
N THR A 126 22.04 0.35 -12.02
CA THR A 126 20.81 0.05 -12.76
C THR A 126 20.72 0.87 -14.05
N ARG A 127 19.72 0.55 -14.88
CA ARG A 127 19.43 1.30 -16.10
C ARG A 127 18.05 1.94 -15.99
N ILE A 128 18.01 3.27 -16.04
CA ILE A 128 16.76 4.05 -16.03
C ILE A 128 16.69 4.84 -17.33
N ALA A 129 15.66 4.61 -18.13
CA ALA A 129 15.43 5.27 -19.41
C ALA A 129 16.69 5.33 -20.32
N GLY A 130 17.49 4.26 -20.33
CA GLY A 130 18.72 4.17 -21.11
C GLY A 130 20.00 4.67 -20.41
N ALA A 131 19.89 5.53 -19.39
CA ALA A 131 21.05 5.96 -18.61
C ALA A 131 21.48 4.86 -17.62
N ILE A 132 22.77 4.54 -17.57
CA ILE A 132 23.36 3.67 -16.54
C ILE A 132 23.67 4.55 -15.34
N THR A 133 23.04 4.25 -14.21
CA THR A 133 23.02 5.10 -13.02
C THR A 133 23.15 4.27 -11.75
N LEU A 134 23.34 4.94 -10.61
CA LEU A 134 23.27 4.28 -9.32
C LEU A 134 21.86 3.73 -9.07
N ASP A 135 21.77 2.51 -8.59
CA ASP A 135 20.49 1.95 -8.14
C ASP A 135 20.09 2.60 -6.82
N THR A 136 19.30 3.65 -6.93
CA THR A 136 18.66 4.30 -5.76
C THR A 136 17.33 3.64 -5.41
N SER A 137 16.88 2.64 -6.20
CA SER A 137 15.65 1.89 -6.02
C SER A 137 14.44 2.81 -5.79
N ILE A 138 13.43 2.32 -5.09
CA ILE A 138 12.25 3.13 -4.72
C ILE A 138 12.58 4.26 -3.74
N ILE A 139 13.65 4.15 -2.95
CA ILE A 139 14.04 5.17 -1.98
C ILE A 139 14.37 6.48 -2.71
N GLY A 140 15.21 6.39 -3.74
CA GLY A 140 15.54 7.55 -4.57
C GLY A 140 14.31 8.13 -5.27
N SER A 141 13.45 7.28 -5.85
CA SER A 141 12.24 7.75 -6.53
C SER A 141 11.27 8.45 -5.58
N ILE A 142 11.09 7.95 -4.36
CA ILE A 142 10.26 8.59 -3.32
C ILE A 142 10.81 9.99 -2.96
N VAL A 143 12.11 10.10 -2.76
CA VAL A 143 12.76 11.38 -2.43
C VAL A 143 12.58 12.39 -3.58
N ILE A 144 12.90 11.99 -4.80
CA ILE A 144 12.79 12.88 -5.98
C ILE A 144 11.34 13.24 -6.27
N ALA A 145 10.40 12.29 -6.18
CA ALA A 145 8.97 12.58 -6.32
C ALA A 145 8.47 13.57 -5.26
N SER A 146 8.93 13.44 -4.02
CA SER A 146 8.56 14.37 -2.94
C SER A 146 9.10 15.78 -3.18
N ILE A 147 10.35 15.89 -3.66
CA ILE A 147 10.96 17.18 -4.07
C ILE A 147 10.15 17.76 -5.25
N SER A 148 9.81 16.95 -6.24
CA SER A 148 9.03 17.37 -7.42
C SER A 148 7.65 17.90 -7.03
N VAL A 149 6.95 17.22 -6.11
CA VAL A 149 5.67 17.70 -5.56
C VAL A 149 5.83 19.03 -4.81
N TRP A 150 6.91 19.18 -4.04
CA TRP A 150 7.19 20.44 -3.35
C TRP A 150 7.41 21.58 -4.35
N ILE A 151 8.20 21.35 -5.43
CA ILE A 151 8.43 22.32 -6.51
C ILE A 151 7.09 22.65 -7.20
N HIS A 152 6.32 21.63 -7.59
CA HIS A 152 5.00 21.78 -8.22
C HIS A 152 4.07 22.65 -7.39
N ASN A 153 3.85 22.29 -6.13
CA ASN A 153 2.93 23.00 -5.23
C ASN A 153 3.34 24.46 -4.95
N ARG A 154 4.60 24.83 -5.18
CA ARG A 154 5.13 26.17 -4.94
C ARG A 154 5.20 27.03 -6.20
N TYR A 155 5.50 26.43 -7.34
CA TYR A 155 5.89 27.17 -8.53
C TYR A 155 4.91 27.02 -9.71
N PHE A 156 3.99 26.07 -9.68
CA PHE A 156 3.06 25.80 -10.79
C PHE A 156 2.21 27.02 -11.19
N ASP A 157 1.76 27.81 -10.21
CA ASP A 157 0.92 29.00 -10.45
C ASP A 157 1.71 30.31 -10.51
N LYS A 158 3.04 30.24 -10.44
CA LYS A 158 3.84 31.45 -10.43
C LYS A 158 3.78 32.13 -11.80
N LYS A 159 3.25 33.35 -11.81
CA LYS A 159 3.23 34.19 -13.01
C LYS A 159 4.67 34.63 -13.32
N LEU A 160 5.08 34.48 -14.56
CA LEU A 160 6.35 34.97 -15.11
C LEU A 160 6.11 36.27 -15.88
N PRO A 161 7.15 37.10 -16.12
CA PRO A 161 7.05 38.22 -17.04
C PRO A 161 6.52 37.78 -18.42
N GLU A 162 5.84 38.65 -19.14
CA GLU A 162 5.17 38.33 -20.44
C GLU A 162 6.13 37.65 -21.43
N LEU A 163 7.36 38.13 -21.52
CA LEU A 163 8.40 37.54 -22.39
C LEU A 163 8.66 36.04 -22.09
N LEU A 164 8.50 35.63 -20.85
CA LEU A 164 8.71 34.25 -20.38
C LEU A 164 7.37 33.50 -20.16
N GLY A 165 6.25 34.07 -20.60
CA GLY A 165 4.90 33.53 -20.36
C GLY A 165 4.70 32.10 -20.87
N ILE A 166 5.34 31.71 -21.97
CA ILE A 166 5.30 30.35 -22.53
C ILE A 166 5.92 29.28 -21.61
N PHE A 167 6.77 29.69 -20.68
CA PHE A 167 7.43 28.80 -19.71
C PHE A 167 6.66 28.68 -18.38
N GLN A 168 5.45 29.23 -18.26
CA GLN A 168 4.62 29.12 -17.05
C GLN A 168 4.10 27.69 -16.84
N GLY A 169 3.63 27.41 -15.62
CA GLY A 169 3.06 26.12 -15.27
C GLY A 169 4.07 25.00 -15.21
N SER A 170 3.77 23.87 -15.84
CA SER A 170 4.61 22.66 -15.82
C SER A 170 6.03 22.90 -16.34
N THR A 171 6.20 23.73 -17.37
CA THR A 171 7.52 24.02 -17.93
C THR A 171 8.40 24.73 -16.91
N PHE A 172 7.85 25.66 -16.13
CA PHE A 172 8.58 26.35 -15.07
C PHE A 172 8.94 25.42 -13.92
N VAL A 173 8.04 24.51 -13.54
CA VAL A 173 8.28 23.47 -12.52
C VAL A 173 9.43 22.56 -12.97
N ILE A 174 9.42 22.11 -14.23
CA ILE A 174 10.49 21.27 -14.79
C ILE A 174 11.82 22.01 -14.82
N LEU A 175 11.85 23.29 -15.23
CA LEU A 175 13.05 24.11 -15.22
C LEU A 175 13.67 24.23 -13.83
N VAL A 176 12.84 24.55 -12.83
CA VAL A 176 13.29 24.62 -11.42
C VAL A 176 13.76 23.24 -10.94
N GLY A 177 13.03 22.18 -11.30
CA GLY A 177 13.41 20.79 -11.01
C GLY A 177 14.78 20.44 -11.63
N PHE A 178 14.99 20.77 -12.90
CA PHE A 178 16.26 20.57 -13.60
C PHE A 178 17.43 21.19 -12.84
N LEU A 179 17.31 22.46 -12.42
CA LEU A 179 18.35 23.15 -11.68
C LEU A 179 18.61 22.54 -10.30
N ILE A 180 17.55 22.11 -9.58
CA ILE A 180 17.67 21.47 -8.27
C ILE A 180 18.29 20.08 -8.40
N MET A 181 18.02 19.35 -9.48
CA MET A 181 18.57 18.01 -9.68
C MET A 181 20.08 18.00 -9.96
N ILE A 182 20.70 19.08 -10.38
CA ILE A 182 22.17 19.15 -10.53
C ILE A 182 22.87 18.88 -9.18
N PRO A 183 22.68 19.71 -8.13
CA PRO A 183 23.29 19.44 -6.83
C PRO A 183 22.76 18.15 -6.18
N ALA A 184 21.50 17.80 -6.39
CA ALA A 184 20.93 16.57 -5.84
C ALA A 184 21.61 15.32 -6.42
N ALA A 185 21.82 15.27 -7.72
CA ALA A 185 22.50 14.16 -8.39
C ALA A 185 23.99 14.09 -7.99
N PHE A 186 24.68 15.22 -7.87
CA PHE A 186 26.05 15.28 -7.38
C PHE A 186 26.17 14.72 -5.96
N LEU A 187 25.31 15.17 -5.04
CA LEU A 187 25.27 14.65 -3.67
C LEU A 187 24.94 13.16 -3.62
N THR A 188 24.02 12.72 -4.47
CA THR A 188 23.69 11.29 -4.58
C THR A 188 24.88 10.49 -5.09
N ALA A 189 25.58 10.93 -6.14
CA ALA A 189 26.78 10.27 -6.64
C ALA A 189 27.87 10.14 -5.56
N LEU A 190 27.97 11.12 -4.66
CA LEU A 190 28.96 11.14 -3.58
C LEU A 190 28.53 10.26 -2.36
N LEU A 191 27.26 10.30 -2.00
CA LEU A 191 26.77 9.71 -0.75
C LEU A 191 26.18 8.31 -0.94
N TRP A 192 25.51 8.06 -2.07
CA TRP A 192 24.75 6.83 -2.28
C TRP A 192 25.59 5.55 -2.24
N PRO A 193 26.83 5.49 -2.76
CA PRO A 193 27.68 4.31 -2.59
C PRO A 193 27.90 3.94 -1.12
N LYS A 194 27.99 4.93 -0.21
CA LYS A 194 28.09 4.70 1.23
C LYS A 194 26.78 4.19 1.81
N VAL A 195 25.64 4.72 1.32
CA VAL A 195 24.31 4.22 1.69
C VAL A 195 24.14 2.76 1.25
N GLN A 196 24.59 2.41 0.04
CA GLN A 196 24.57 1.03 -0.46
C GLN A 196 25.40 0.09 0.42
N LEU A 197 26.58 0.51 0.88
CA LEU A 197 27.36 -0.25 1.86
C LEU A 197 26.62 -0.44 3.18
N GLY A 198 25.95 0.61 3.66
CA GLY A 198 25.08 0.54 4.85
C GLY A 198 23.90 -0.42 4.66
N ILE A 199 23.26 -0.38 3.49
CA ILE A 199 22.18 -1.34 3.13
C ILE A 199 22.72 -2.76 3.11
N ALA A 200 23.88 -3.00 2.49
CA ALA A 200 24.51 -4.33 2.46
C ALA A 200 24.86 -4.84 3.87
N ALA A 201 25.35 -3.97 4.75
CA ALA A 201 25.60 -4.31 6.15
C ALA A 201 24.31 -4.65 6.90
N LEU A 202 23.24 -3.86 6.67
CA LEU A 202 21.91 -4.13 7.23
C LEU A 202 21.35 -5.48 6.73
N GLN A 203 21.46 -5.76 5.44
CA GLN A 203 21.07 -7.07 4.87
C GLN A 203 21.83 -8.20 5.54
N GLY A 204 23.15 -8.06 5.74
CA GLY A 204 23.98 -9.02 6.46
C GLY A 204 23.50 -9.23 7.89
N PHE A 205 23.22 -8.17 8.63
CA PHE A 205 22.66 -8.23 9.99
C PHE A 205 21.28 -8.89 10.01
N LEU A 206 20.36 -8.48 9.13
CA LEU A 206 19.01 -9.03 9.08
C LEU A 206 18.99 -10.51 8.70
N LYS A 207 19.91 -10.95 7.84
CA LYS A 207 20.08 -12.37 7.48
C LYS A 207 20.40 -13.25 8.70
N VAL A 208 21.14 -12.72 9.68
CA VAL A 208 21.50 -13.44 10.91
C VAL A 208 20.59 -13.14 12.09
N SER A 209 19.69 -12.16 11.99
CA SER A 209 18.77 -11.77 13.06
C SER A 209 17.74 -12.86 13.41
N GLY A 210 17.46 -13.75 12.45
CA GLY A 210 16.64 -14.94 12.67
C GLY A 210 15.23 -14.61 13.17
N VAL A 211 14.79 -15.40 14.16
CA VAL A 211 13.43 -15.30 14.74
C VAL A 211 13.17 -13.93 15.37
N ALA A 212 14.16 -13.36 16.05
CA ALA A 212 14.03 -12.05 16.71
C ALA A 212 13.85 -10.92 15.69
N GLY A 213 14.55 -10.99 14.55
CA GLY A 213 14.38 -10.04 13.45
C GLY A 213 12.97 -10.08 12.85
N VAL A 214 12.46 -11.29 12.58
CA VAL A 214 11.10 -11.49 12.05
C VAL A 214 10.05 -10.99 13.04
N PHE A 215 10.19 -11.28 14.34
CA PHE A 215 9.31 -10.76 15.37
C PHE A 215 9.29 -9.23 15.38
N THR A 216 10.47 -8.62 15.48
CA THR A 216 10.61 -7.15 15.57
C THR A 216 10.06 -6.45 14.35
N TYR A 217 10.36 -6.95 13.16
CA TYR A 217 9.84 -6.40 11.91
C TYR A 217 8.31 -6.47 11.87
N THR A 218 7.73 -7.65 12.13
CA THR A 218 6.27 -7.84 12.08
C THR A 218 5.56 -6.99 13.13
N PHE A 219 6.13 -6.89 14.34
CA PHE A 219 5.58 -6.04 15.39
C PHE A 219 5.56 -4.56 14.98
N LEU A 220 6.69 -4.05 14.47
CA LEU A 220 6.80 -2.65 14.04
C LEU A 220 5.89 -2.36 12.84
N GLU A 221 5.83 -3.27 11.87
CA GLU A 221 4.96 -3.15 10.71
C GLU A 221 3.50 -3.00 11.15
N ARG A 222 3.02 -3.82 12.11
CA ARG A 222 1.66 -3.75 12.63
C ARG A 222 1.41 -2.53 13.51
N ILE A 223 2.24 -2.28 14.50
CA ILE A 223 1.99 -1.21 15.48
C ILE A 223 2.04 0.19 14.84
N LEU A 224 2.70 0.35 13.72
CA LEU A 224 2.82 1.61 13.01
C LEU A 224 1.69 1.86 11.99
N ILE A 225 0.78 0.90 11.73
CA ILE A 225 -0.35 1.07 10.80
C ILE A 225 -1.21 2.31 11.13
N PRO A 226 -1.59 2.59 12.39
CA PRO A 226 -2.44 3.75 12.70
C PRO A 226 -1.83 5.09 12.33
N THR A 227 -0.51 5.18 12.38
CA THR A 227 0.25 6.40 12.06
C THR A 227 0.51 6.53 10.56
N GLY A 228 0.41 5.45 9.79
CA GLY A 228 0.83 5.36 8.39
C GLY A 228 2.35 5.23 8.21
N LEU A 229 3.11 5.15 9.32
CA LEU A 229 4.58 5.00 9.27
C LEU A 229 5.02 3.60 8.83
N HIS A 230 4.14 2.59 8.90
CA HIS A 230 4.45 1.23 8.47
C HIS A 230 4.95 1.16 7.02
N HIS A 231 4.52 2.07 6.14
CA HIS A 231 5.00 2.13 4.75
C HIS A 231 6.50 2.42 4.65
N PHE A 232 7.09 3.15 5.63
CA PHE A 232 8.53 3.40 5.67
C PHE A 232 9.33 2.15 6.05
N ILE A 233 8.71 1.20 6.74
CA ILE A 233 9.33 -0.10 7.07
C ILE A 233 8.99 -1.12 5.98
N TYR A 234 7.71 -1.25 5.63
CA TYR A 234 7.22 -2.21 4.66
C TYR A 234 7.86 -2.03 3.26
N GLY A 235 7.86 -0.78 2.74
CA GLY A 235 8.35 -0.49 1.40
C GLY A 235 9.77 -0.96 1.14
N PRO A 236 10.78 -0.58 1.94
CA PRO A 236 12.16 -1.01 1.78
C PRO A 236 12.37 -2.53 1.86
N PHE A 237 11.57 -3.25 2.64
CA PHE A 237 11.68 -4.71 2.78
C PHE A 237 11.01 -5.46 1.63
N MET A 238 9.79 -5.07 1.29
CA MET A 238 8.99 -5.80 0.30
C MET A 238 9.35 -5.43 -1.14
N PHE A 239 9.69 -4.17 -1.40
CA PHE A 239 9.94 -3.64 -2.73
C PHE A 239 11.31 -2.98 -2.89
N GLY A 240 12.04 -2.75 -1.81
CA GLY A 240 13.34 -2.12 -1.79
C GLY A 240 14.45 -3.07 -1.32
N PRO A 241 15.71 -2.65 -1.39
CA PRO A 241 16.87 -3.50 -1.14
C PRO A 241 17.22 -3.65 0.36
N ALA A 242 16.27 -3.48 1.30
CA ALA A 242 16.60 -3.55 2.73
C ALA A 242 17.05 -4.95 3.20
N VAL A 243 16.55 -6.02 2.59
CA VAL A 243 16.86 -7.40 2.96
C VAL A 243 17.39 -8.26 1.81
N VAL A 244 16.97 -7.95 0.59
CA VAL A 244 17.38 -8.63 -0.65
C VAL A 244 17.24 -7.67 -1.81
N GLU A 245 18.05 -7.84 -2.85
CA GLU A 245 18.00 -7.04 -4.06
C GLU A 245 16.59 -7.03 -4.66
N ASN A 246 16.07 -5.87 -5.02
CA ASN A 246 14.72 -5.63 -5.55
C ASN A 246 13.55 -5.97 -4.59
N GLY A 247 13.83 -6.27 -3.34
CA GLY A 247 12.83 -6.59 -2.33
C GLY A 247 12.31 -8.02 -2.36
N ILE A 248 11.67 -8.41 -1.27
CA ILE A 248 11.21 -9.79 -1.06
C ILE A 248 10.25 -10.25 -2.16
N THR A 249 9.31 -9.37 -2.55
CA THR A 249 8.25 -9.72 -3.51
C THR A 249 8.83 -10.05 -4.89
N ALA A 250 9.67 -9.19 -5.43
CA ALA A 250 10.27 -9.41 -6.74
C ALA A 250 11.24 -10.59 -6.72
N TYR A 251 12.07 -10.69 -5.68
CA TYR A 251 13.02 -11.79 -5.52
C TYR A 251 12.33 -13.15 -5.44
N TRP A 252 11.27 -13.27 -4.63
CA TRP A 252 10.50 -14.52 -4.52
C TRP A 252 9.92 -14.96 -5.85
N VAL A 253 9.25 -14.03 -6.56
CA VAL A 253 8.61 -14.32 -7.85
C VAL A 253 9.64 -14.71 -8.90
N GLN A 254 10.81 -14.06 -8.91
CA GLN A 254 11.91 -14.39 -9.83
C GLN A 254 12.46 -15.82 -9.62
N HIS A 255 12.49 -16.29 -8.38
CA HIS A 255 13.07 -17.60 -8.02
C HIS A 255 12.01 -18.67 -7.74
N ILE A 256 10.71 -18.39 -7.97
CA ILE A 256 9.61 -19.30 -7.60
C ILE A 256 9.74 -20.67 -8.27
N GLN A 257 10.20 -20.73 -9.51
CA GLN A 257 10.43 -22.00 -10.21
C GLN A 257 11.62 -22.76 -9.63
N GLU A 258 12.72 -22.09 -9.39
CA GLU A 258 13.91 -22.67 -8.76
C GLU A 258 13.57 -23.26 -7.39
N PHE A 259 12.92 -22.47 -6.53
CA PHE A 259 12.51 -22.91 -5.20
C PHE A 259 11.53 -24.09 -5.25
N SER A 260 10.57 -24.06 -6.17
CA SER A 260 9.58 -25.12 -6.33
C SER A 260 10.18 -26.47 -6.78
N GLN A 261 11.32 -26.46 -7.47
CA GLN A 261 12.02 -27.65 -7.94
C GLN A 261 13.06 -28.15 -6.95
N SER A 262 13.50 -27.31 -6.02
CA SER A 262 14.49 -27.67 -5.01
C SER A 262 13.89 -28.56 -3.93
N SER A 263 14.68 -29.50 -3.41
CA SER A 263 14.37 -30.28 -2.18
C SER A 263 15.01 -29.68 -0.92
N THR A 264 15.84 -28.64 -1.08
CA THR A 264 16.45 -27.92 0.05
C THR A 264 15.38 -27.16 0.82
N PRO A 265 15.39 -27.16 2.17
CA PRO A 265 14.41 -26.41 2.95
C PRO A 265 14.31 -24.94 2.54
N LEU A 266 13.11 -24.42 2.35
CA LEU A 266 12.87 -23.03 1.88
C LEU A 266 13.58 -21.99 2.76
N LYS A 267 13.68 -22.22 4.06
CA LYS A 267 14.37 -21.31 4.99
C LYS A 267 15.89 -21.24 4.74
N GLU A 268 16.49 -22.28 4.21
CA GLU A 268 17.90 -22.29 3.81
C GLU A 268 18.10 -21.58 2.48
N LEU A 269 17.16 -21.76 1.53
CA LEU A 269 17.18 -21.12 0.22
C LEU A 269 16.92 -19.61 0.34
N PHE A 270 15.93 -19.22 1.14
CA PHE A 270 15.47 -17.84 1.24
C PHE A 270 15.08 -17.43 2.67
N PRO A 271 16.04 -17.33 3.61
CA PRO A 271 15.74 -16.95 5.00
C PRO A 271 15.09 -15.57 5.13
N GLN A 272 15.33 -14.64 4.18
CA GLN A 272 14.74 -13.31 4.15
C GLN A 272 13.21 -13.33 3.93
N GLY A 273 12.66 -14.41 3.36
CA GLY A 273 11.22 -14.61 3.22
C GLY A 273 10.45 -14.62 4.55
N GLY A 274 11.16 -14.78 5.67
CA GLY A 274 10.59 -14.64 7.00
C GLY A 274 10.00 -13.24 7.28
N PHE A 275 10.56 -12.20 6.70
CA PHE A 275 10.06 -10.83 6.87
C PHE A 275 8.73 -10.55 6.15
N SER A 276 8.27 -11.44 5.26
CA SER A 276 6.93 -11.32 4.64
C SER A 276 5.82 -12.04 5.42
N LEU A 277 6.14 -12.77 6.49
CA LEU A 277 5.17 -13.58 7.23
C LEU A 277 4.07 -12.79 7.94
N HIS A 278 4.16 -11.47 7.99
CA HIS A 278 3.16 -10.58 8.59
C HIS A 278 1.74 -10.78 8.00
N GLY A 279 1.58 -11.21 6.75
CA GLY A 279 0.29 -11.51 6.14
C GLY A 279 -0.45 -12.69 6.80
N ASN A 280 0.25 -13.58 7.51
CA ASN A 280 -0.40 -14.69 8.21
C ASN A 280 -1.40 -14.21 9.27
N SER A 281 -1.16 -13.07 9.92
CA SER A 281 -2.14 -12.49 10.85
C SER A 281 -3.42 -12.03 10.15
N LYS A 282 -3.36 -11.70 8.85
CA LYS A 282 -4.53 -11.33 8.04
C LYS A 282 -5.40 -12.53 7.72
N VAL A 283 -4.77 -13.67 7.40
CA VAL A 283 -5.44 -14.92 7.00
C VAL A 283 -5.94 -15.70 8.22
N PHE A 284 -5.15 -15.81 9.28
CA PHE A 284 -5.49 -16.64 10.44
C PHE A 284 -5.99 -15.82 11.65
N GLY A 285 -5.36 -14.68 11.93
CA GLY A 285 -5.63 -13.88 13.13
C GLY A 285 -6.91 -13.05 13.05
N LEU A 286 -7.08 -12.26 11.98
CA LEU A 286 -8.19 -11.32 11.87
C LEU A 286 -9.57 -11.98 11.76
N PRO A 287 -9.77 -13.09 11.02
CA PRO A 287 -11.06 -13.81 11.06
C PRO A 287 -11.42 -14.30 12.46
N ALA A 288 -10.44 -14.78 13.22
CA ALA A 288 -10.65 -15.23 14.59
C ALA A 288 -10.95 -14.06 15.54
N ALA A 289 -10.29 -12.91 15.37
CA ALA A 289 -10.60 -11.68 16.10
C ALA A 289 -12.02 -11.18 15.78
N ALA A 290 -12.44 -11.21 14.50
CA ALA A 290 -13.81 -10.88 14.09
C ALA A 290 -14.84 -11.81 14.73
N LEU A 291 -14.57 -13.12 14.75
CA LEU A 291 -15.44 -14.10 15.41
C LEU A 291 -15.55 -13.81 16.91
N ALA A 292 -14.45 -13.45 17.59
CA ALA A 292 -14.47 -13.09 19.01
C ALA A 292 -15.33 -11.84 19.27
N MET A 293 -15.23 -10.82 18.43
CA MET A 293 -16.10 -9.63 18.50
C MET A 293 -17.57 -9.99 18.27
N TYR A 294 -17.86 -10.83 17.27
CA TYR A 294 -19.22 -11.28 16.96
C TYR A 294 -19.88 -12.03 18.13
N VAL A 295 -19.20 -13.03 18.70
CA VAL A 295 -19.80 -13.85 19.78
C VAL A 295 -19.95 -13.08 21.09
N THR A 296 -19.21 -12.00 21.29
CA THR A 296 -19.31 -11.14 22.48
C THR A 296 -20.31 -9.98 22.31
N ALA A 297 -20.84 -9.77 21.10
CA ALA A 297 -21.86 -8.76 20.85
C ALA A 297 -23.20 -9.10 21.53
N LYS A 298 -23.99 -8.06 21.87
CA LYS A 298 -25.36 -8.21 22.40
C LYS A 298 -26.23 -8.96 21.38
N ASP A 299 -27.10 -9.88 21.85
CA ASP A 299 -27.91 -10.73 20.96
C ASP A 299 -28.80 -9.91 20.02
N SER A 300 -29.35 -8.79 20.49
CA SER A 300 -30.14 -7.84 19.68
C SER A 300 -29.40 -7.23 18.51
N LYS A 301 -28.05 -7.11 18.61
CA LYS A 301 -27.19 -6.46 17.63
C LYS A 301 -26.40 -7.45 16.72
N LYS A 302 -26.44 -8.76 17.04
CA LYS A 302 -25.63 -9.78 16.33
C LYS A 302 -25.83 -9.79 14.82
N LYS A 303 -27.08 -9.61 14.34
CA LYS A 303 -27.37 -9.59 12.89
C LYS A 303 -26.65 -8.43 12.18
N VAL A 304 -26.66 -7.25 12.78
CA VAL A 304 -25.98 -6.05 12.25
C VAL A 304 -24.46 -6.25 12.31
N VAL A 305 -23.95 -6.75 13.43
CA VAL A 305 -22.52 -7.03 13.63
C VAL A 305 -22.00 -8.04 12.60
N ALA A 306 -22.75 -9.11 12.32
CA ALA A 306 -22.40 -10.08 11.28
C ALA A 306 -22.32 -9.42 9.90
N GLY A 307 -23.31 -8.60 9.54
CA GLY A 307 -23.34 -7.86 8.28
C GLY A 307 -22.17 -6.88 8.10
N LEU A 308 -21.56 -6.43 9.19
CA LEU A 308 -20.39 -5.55 9.17
C LEU A 308 -19.06 -6.32 9.20
N LEU A 309 -18.92 -7.28 10.11
CA LEU A 309 -17.65 -7.97 10.34
C LEU A 309 -17.34 -9.05 9.29
N ILE A 310 -18.34 -9.76 8.76
CA ILE A 310 -18.10 -10.81 7.77
C ILE A 310 -17.48 -10.26 6.48
N PRO A 311 -18.03 -9.23 5.82
CA PRO A 311 -17.42 -8.66 4.63
C PRO A 311 -16.01 -8.08 4.90
N ALA A 312 -15.84 -7.41 6.05
CA ALA A 312 -14.54 -6.83 6.42
C ALA A 312 -13.48 -7.90 6.68
N ALA A 313 -13.84 -8.97 7.40
CA ALA A 313 -12.95 -10.11 7.65
C ALA A 313 -12.63 -10.88 6.37
N LEU A 314 -13.63 -11.10 5.49
CA LEU A 314 -13.45 -11.77 4.21
C LEU A 314 -12.54 -10.99 3.27
N THR A 315 -12.68 -9.67 3.22
CA THR A 315 -11.78 -8.80 2.46
C THR A 315 -10.33 -8.94 2.95
N GLY A 316 -10.10 -8.83 4.26
CA GLY A 316 -8.77 -9.03 4.85
C GLY A 316 -8.21 -10.43 4.60
N PHE A 317 -9.03 -11.46 4.75
CA PHE A 317 -8.67 -12.86 4.52
C PHE A 317 -8.27 -13.14 3.07
N LEU A 318 -9.08 -12.69 2.10
CA LEU A 318 -8.85 -12.99 0.68
C LEU A 318 -7.76 -12.12 0.06
N THR A 319 -7.81 -10.81 0.31
CA THR A 319 -6.96 -9.84 -0.40
C THR A 319 -5.83 -9.24 0.44
N GLY A 320 -5.90 -9.39 1.76
CA GLY A 320 -4.95 -8.77 2.68
C GLY A 320 -5.22 -7.30 3.00
N ILE A 321 -6.35 -6.73 2.57
CA ILE A 321 -6.78 -5.36 2.91
C ILE A 321 -7.46 -5.41 4.29
N THR A 322 -6.77 -4.94 5.32
CA THR A 322 -7.16 -5.15 6.72
C THR A 322 -7.75 -3.91 7.41
N GLU A 323 -7.65 -2.74 6.78
CA GLU A 323 -8.08 -1.48 7.36
C GLU A 323 -9.52 -1.48 7.90
N PRO A 324 -10.52 -2.07 7.23
CA PRO A 324 -11.88 -2.04 7.73
C PRO A 324 -12.04 -2.72 9.09
N ILE A 325 -11.32 -3.82 9.33
CA ILE A 325 -11.40 -4.57 10.58
C ILE A 325 -10.40 -4.08 11.62
N GLU A 326 -9.16 -3.78 11.23
CA GLU A 326 -8.12 -3.31 12.15
C GLU A 326 -8.48 -1.95 12.76
N PHE A 327 -8.97 -1.01 11.95
CA PHE A 327 -9.41 0.28 12.48
C PHE A 327 -10.63 0.15 13.38
N THR A 328 -11.50 -0.82 13.15
CA THR A 328 -12.66 -1.05 13.99
C THR A 328 -12.24 -1.34 15.44
N PHE A 329 -11.34 -2.28 15.67
CA PHE A 329 -10.91 -2.54 17.05
C PHE A 329 -9.81 -1.60 17.54
N LEU A 330 -9.04 -0.97 16.65
CA LEU A 330 -8.10 0.09 17.05
C LEU A 330 -8.84 1.25 17.74
N PHE A 331 -9.98 1.68 17.18
CA PHE A 331 -10.68 2.86 17.70
C PHE A 331 -11.66 2.51 18.82
N ALA A 332 -12.27 1.34 18.77
CA ALA A 332 -13.14 0.86 19.85
C ALA A 332 -12.36 0.42 21.09
N ALA A 333 -11.18 -0.17 20.88
CA ALA A 333 -10.37 -0.78 21.92
C ALA A 333 -8.88 -0.83 21.52
N PRO A 334 -8.10 0.26 21.66
CA PRO A 334 -6.69 0.33 21.26
C PRO A 334 -5.82 -0.78 21.85
N MET A 335 -6.20 -1.31 23.02
CA MET A 335 -5.53 -2.43 23.66
C MET A 335 -5.64 -3.72 22.82
N LEU A 336 -6.74 -3.95 22.14
CA LEU A 336 -6.89 -5.08 21.20
C LEU A 336 -5.95 -4.93 20.00
N PHE A 337 -5.74 -3.70 19.53
CA PHE A 337 -4.81 -3.45 18.43
C PHE A 337 -3.35 -3.73 18.83
N ALA A 338 -2.93 -3.29 20.01
CA ALA A 338 -1.61 -3.62 20.54
C ALA A 338 -1.43 -5.13 20.70
N THR A 339 -2.46 -5.82 21.20
CA THR A 339 -2.48 -7.28 21.33
C THR A 339 -2.39 -7.97 19.97
N HIS A 340 -3.11 -7.46 18.95
CA HIS A 340 -3.01 -7.94 17.57
C HIS A 340 -1.58 -7.82 17.04
N ALA A 341 -0.91 -6.69 17.25
CA ALA A 341 0.47 -6.49 16.81
C ALA A 341 1.43 -7.51 17.44
N VAL A 342 1.28 -7.77 18.75
CA VAL A 342 2.09 -8.78 19.46
C VAL A 342 1.80 -10.20 18.97
N LEU A 343 0.51 -10.58 18.88
CA LEU A 343 0.13 -11.93 18.43
C LEU A 343 0.53 -12.19 16.98
N GLY A 344 0.40 -11.19 16.11
CA GLY A 344 0.86 -11.28 14.71
C GLY A 344 2.37 -11.48 14.61
N ALA A 345 3.14 -10.76 15.43
CA ALA A 345 4.59 -10.91 15.51
C ALA A 345 5.02 -12.27 16.06
N LEU A 346 4.35 -12.74 17.12
CA LEU A 346 4.58 -14.09 17.68
C LEU A 346 4.26 -15.19 16.66
N MET A 347 3.15 -15.06 15.93
CA MET A 347 2.78 -16.02 14.87
C MET A 347 3.86 -16.08 13.79
N SER A 348 4.28 -14.94 13.26
CA SER A 348 5.33 -14.86 12.24
C SER A 348 6.65 -15.45 12.73
N ALA A 349 7.06 -15.10 13.94
CA ALA A 349 8.28 -15.62 14.58
C ALA A 349 8.23 -17.15 14.77
N THR A 350 7.08 -17.67 15.24
CA THR A 350 6.85 -19.12 15.39
C THR A 350 6.92 -19.82 14.03
N MET A 351 6.20 -19.31 13.02
CA MET A 351 6.24 -19.88 11.68
C MET A 351 7.66 -19.91 11.11
N TYR A 352 8.41 -18.81 11.25
CA TYR A 352 9.79 -18.74 10.83
C TYR A 352 10.69 -19.73 11.58
N GLN A 353 10.49 -19.91 12.89
CA GLN A 353 11.23 -20.90 13.67
C GLN A 353 11.06 -22.31 13.08
N PHE A 354 9.84 -22.66 12.67
CA PHE A 354 9.52 -23.96 12.07
C PHE A 354 9.75 -24.04 10.55
N GLY A 355 10.53 -23.11 9.98
CA GLY A 355 10.99 -23.19 8.60
C GLY A 355 10.06 -22.56 7.55
N VAL A 356 8.98 -21.91 7.96
CA VAL A 356 8.06 -21.23 7.04
C VAL A 356 8.70 -19.94 6.55
N VAL A 357 8.87 -19.81 5.25
CA VAL A 357 9.31 -18.60 4.54
C VAL A 357 8.62 -18.54 3.18
N GLY A 358 8.52 -17.34 2.59
CA GLY A 358 7.88 -17.17 1.30
C GLY A 358 7.54 -15.71 1.02
N ASN A 359 6.57 -15.47 0.16
CA ASN A 359 5.97 -14.15 -0.07
C ASN A 359 4.53 -14.13 0.48
N PHE A 360 4.40 -13.98 1.79
CA PHE A 360 3.14 -14.05 2.53
C PHE A 360 2.65 -12.68 3.03
N GLY A 361 2.95 -11.60 2.30
CA GLY A 361 2.61 -10.24 2.72
C GLY A 361 1.13 -9.87 2.56
N SER A 362 0.36 -10.56 1.73
CA SER A 362 -1.04 -10.24 1.38
C SER A 362 -2.04 -11.23 1.99
N GLY A 363 -3.11 -11.57 1.25
CA GLY A 363 -4.18 -12.49 1.67
C GLY A 363 -4.06 -13.89 1.10
N LEU A 364 -5.13 -14.69 1.27
CA LEU A 364 -5.19 -16.09 0.87
C LEU A 364 -4.95 -16.30 -0.63
N ILE A 365 -5.39 -15.36 -1.47
CA ILE A 365 -5.20 -15.46 -2.93
C ILE A 365 -3.71 -15.52 -3.25
N ASP A 366 -2.90 -14.63 -2.66
CA ASP A 366 -1.45 -14.63 -2.84
C ASP A 366 -0.78 -15.86 -2.19
N PHE A 367 -1.29 -16.32 -1.03
CA PHE A 367 -0.80 -17.54 -0.41
C PHE A 367 -0.94 -18.74 -1.34
N LEU A 368 -2.09 -18.89 -1.98
CA LEU A 368 -2.33 -19.96 -2.94
C LEU A 368 -1.46 -19.78 -4.19
N ALA A 369 -1.50 -18.61 -4.83
CA ALA A 369 -0.90 -18.38 -6.13
C ALA A 369 0.64 -18.35 -6.09
N LEU A 370 1.22 -17.71 -5.06
CA LEU A 370 2.65 -17.44 -4.98
C LEU A 370 3.42 -18.46 -4.11
N ASN A 371 2.73 -19.18 -3.22
CA ASN A 371 3.41 -20.04 -2.25
C ASN A 371 2.86 -21.47 -2.27
N TRP A 372 1.61 -21.69 -1.84
CA TRP A 372 1.14 -23.04 -1.58
C TRP A 372 1.09 -23.92 -2.83
N LEU A 373 0.49 -23.45 -3.91
CA LEU A 373 0.38 -24.24 -5.14
C LEU A 373 1.74 -24.49 -5.79
N PRO A 374 2.62 -23.48 -6.02
CA PRO A 374 3.93 -23.74 -6.62
C PRO A 374 4.83 -24.63 -5.76
N MET A 375 4.79 -24.46 -4.42
CA MET A 375 5.68 -25.15 -3.49
C MET A 375 5.17 -26.53 -3.05
N PHE A 376 3.93 -26.89 -3.36
CA PHE A 376 3.26 -28.06 -2.79
C PHE A 376 3.99 -29.37 -3.03
N LYS A 377 4.58 -29.56 -4.22
CA LYS A 377 5.24 -30.83 -4.57
C LYS A 377 6.42 -31.18 -3.68
N ASN A 378 7.32 -30.23 -3.44
CA ASN A 378 8.57 -30.48 -2.73
C ASN A 378 8.59 -29.91 -1.30
N HIS A 379 7.67 -28.99 -0.99
CA HIS A 379 7.62 -28.29 0.30
C HIS A 379 6.25 -28.38 0.99
N SER A 380 5.46 -29.43 0.71
CA SER A 380 4.13 -29.62 1.31
C SER A 380 4.17 -29.65 2.85
N SER A 381 5.23 -30.20 3.44
CA SER A 381 5.42 -30.21 4.90
C SER A 381 5.44 -28.78 5.47
N THR A 382 6.11 -27.84 4.81
CA THR A 382 6.16 -26.43 5.21
C THR A 382 4.77 -25.77 5.11
N VAL A 383 4.01 -26.10 4.06
CA VAL A 383 2.62 -25.62 3.89
C VAL A 383 1.73 -26.13 5.04
N PHE A 384 1.80 -27.43 5.36
CA PHE A 384 1.01 -27.99 6.47
C PHE A 384 1.43 -27.44 7.84
N VAL A 385 2.73 -27.22 8.06
CA VAL A 385 3.24 -26.58 9.28
C VAL A 385 2.70 -25.15 9.41
N GLN A 386 2.72 -24.38 8.34
CA GLN A 386 2.16 -23.02 8.33
C GLN A 386 0.67 -23.02 8.67
N ILE A 387 -0.12 -23.89 8.03
CA ILE A 387 -1.57 -24.00 8.29
C ILE A 387 -1.82 -24.42 9.74
N ALA A 388 -1.09 -25.42 10.24
CA ALA A 388 -1.25 -25.91 11.62
C ALA A 388 -0.94 -24.80 12.63
N ILE A 389 0.19 -24.09 12.50
CA ILE A 389 0.53 -22.94 13.36
C ILE A 389 -0.52 -21.85 13.22
N GLY A 390 -0.96 -21.53 11.99
CA GLY A 390 -2.00 -20.54 11.74
C GLY A 390 -3.29 -20.85 12.47
N LEU A 391 -3.78 -22.09 12.42
CA LEU A 391 -4.97 -22.55 13.13
C LEU A 391 -4.81 -22.48 14.65
N VAL A 392 -3.66 -22.88 15.20
CA VAL A 392 -3.37 -22.72 16.64
C VAL A 392 -3.44 -21.25 17.04
N PHE A 393 -2.83 -20.36 16.26
CA PHE A 393 -2.91 -18.93 16.53
C PHE A 393 -4.34 -18.38 16.34
N SER A 394 -5.14 -18.90 15.41
CA SER A 394 -6.56 -18.53 15.31
C SER A 394 -7.30 -18.80 16.61
N VAL A 395 -7.06 -19.97 17.23
CA VAL A 395 -7.64 -20.32 18.54
C VAL A 395 -7.14 -19.35 19.62
N ILE A 396 -5.85 -19.07 19.66
CA ILE A 396 -5.26 -18.10 20.60
C ILE A 396 -5.88 -16.71 20.42
N TYR A 397 -5.97 -16.21 19.18
CA TYR A 397 -6.61 -14.93 18.85
C TYR A 397 -8.06 -14.87 19.36
N PHE A 398 -8.84 -15.91 19.08
CA PHE A 398 -10.24 -15.97 19.52
C PHE A 398 -10.37 -15.86 21.03
N PHE A 399 -9.64 -16.69 21.79
CA PHE A 399 -9.77 -16.69 23.24
C PHE A 399 -9.18 -15.45 23.89
N VAL A 400 -8.04 -14.95 23.42
CA VAL A 400 -7.43 -13.72 23.95
C VAL A 400 -8.32 -12.51 23.69
N PHE A 401 -8.82 -12.33 22.46
CA PHE A 401 -9.74 -11.24 22.14
C PHE A 401 -11.04 -11.34 22.94
N ARG A 402 -11.66 -12.51 22.98
CA ARG A 402 -12.89 -12.75 23.77
C ARG A 402 -12.66 -12.43 25.25
N PHE A 403 -11.58 -12.93 25.83
CA PHE A 403 -11.23 -12.66 27.23
C PHE A 403 -11.05 -11.16 27.48
N MET A 404 -10.29 -10.47 26.66
CA MET A 404 -10.06 -9.03 26.81
C MET A 404 -11.34 -8.22 26.65
N ILE A 405 -12.17 -8.53 25.65
CA ILE A 405 -13.43 -7.83 25.42
C ILE A 405 -14.34 -7.95 26.65
N LEU A 406 -14.47 -9.14 27.20
CA LEU A 406 -15.34 -9.38 28.36
C LEU A 406 -14.76 -8.83 29.65
N LYS A 407 -13.46 -9.08 29.94
CA LYS A 407 -12.81 -8.67 31.19
C LYS A 407 -12.71 -7.15 31.34
N PHE A 408 -12.40 -6.45 30.27
CA PHE A 408 -12.23 -4.99 30.29
C PHE A 408 -13.46 -4.24 29.78
N ASN A 409 -14.58 -4.96 29.54
CA ASN A 409 -15.83 -4.43 29.02
C ASN A 409 -15.63 -3.48 27.82
N LEU A 410 -14.87 -3.95 26.81
CA LEU A 410 -14.49 -3.13 25.66
C LEU A 410 -15.69 -2.92 24.72
N ASN A 411 -15.86 -1.70 24.23
CA ASN A 411 -16.95 -1.29 23.33
C ASN A 411 -16.66 -1.67 21.87
N THR A 412 -16.48 -2.98 21.62
CA THR A 412 -16.40 -3.52 20.26
C THR A 412 -17.77 -3.49 19.59
N PRO A 413 -17.86 -3.64 18.23
CA PRO A 413 -19.13 -3.59 17.52
C PRO A 413 -20.20 -4.49 18.16
N GLY A 414 -21.37 -3.91 18.43
CA GLY A 414 -22.50 -4.56 19.08
C GLY A 414 -22.44 -4.61 20.61
N ARG A 415 -21.45 -3.98 21.24
CA ARG A 415 -21.33 -3.82 22.69
C ARG A 415 -21.51 -2.37 23.15
N GLU A 416 -21.76 -1.47 22.23
CA GLU A 416 -22.10 -0.08 22.51
C GLU A 416 -23.40 0.02 23.31
N ASP A 417 -23.66 1.17 23.95
CA ASP A 417 -24.90 1.46 24.64
C ASP A 417 -26.13 1.26 23.73
N ASP A 418 -27.28 0.94 24.28
CA ASP A 418 -28.46 0.49 23.52
C ASP A 418 -28.96 1.55 22.52
N ASP A 419 -28.71 2.82 22.79
CA ASP A 419 -29.05 3.94 21.91
C ASP A 419 -28.00 4.25 20.84
N ALA A 420 -26.86 3.55 20.85
CA ALA A 420 -25.77 3.78 19.89
C ALA A 420 -25.88 2.84 18.67
N GLU A 421 -25.69 3.41 17.48
CA GLU A 421 -25.70 2.67 16.23
C GLU A 421 -24.48 1.74 16.14
N THR A 422 -24.70 0.47 15.86
CA THR A 422 -23.63 -0.51 15.66
C THR A 422 -23.03 -0.35 14.28
N LYS A 423 -21.77 0.04 14.19
CA LYS A 423 -21.06 0.27 12.92
C LYS A 423 -19.59 -0.13 12.98
N LEU A 424 -18.98 -0.30 11.81
CA LEU A 424 -17.52 -0.37 11.70
C LEU A 424 -16.96 1.04 11.85
N TYR A 425 -16.03 1.19 12.80
CA TYR A 425 -15.37 2.46 12.99
C TYR A 425 -14.37 2.70 11.88
N SER A 426 -14.42 3.91 11.30
CA SER A 426 -13.38 4.43 10.46
C SER A 426 -12.50 5.39 11.26
N LYS A 427 -11.29 5.64 10.80
CA LYS A 427 -10.34 6.59 11.41
C LYS A 427 -10.95 7.96 11.71
N GLN A 428 -12.07 8.28 11.11
CA GLN A 428 -12.74 9.57 11.16
C GLN A 428 -13.81 9.63 12.23
N GLU A 429 -14.55 8.57 12.44
CA GLU A 429 -15.61 8.50 13.43
C GLU A 429 -15.10 8.55 14.88
N TYR A 430 -13.84 8.21 15.11
CA TYR A 430 -13.18 8.42 16.41
C TYR A 430 -13.08 9.91 16.78
N ARG A 431 -13.01 10.81 15.79
CA ARG A 431 -12.93 12.26 16.01
C ARG A 431 -14.29 12.92 16.24
N GLU A 432 -15.37 12.21 15.97
CA GLU A 432 -16.73 12.77 15.95
C GLU A 432 -17.64 12.27 17.09
N LYS A 433 -17.12 11.55 18.08
CA LYS A 433 -17.88 11.21 19.30
C LYS A 433 -18.37 12.47 20.03
N GLY A 434 -19.30 13.14 19.40
CA GLY A 434 -19.84 14.38 19.93
C GLY A 434 -21.19 14.84 19.40
N LYS A 435 -21.94 14.09 18.53
CA LYS A 435 -23.37 14.40 18.25
C LYS A 435 -24.07 13.29 17.43
N GLU A 436 -25.22 12.85 17.95
CA GLU A 436 -26.20 11.88 17.44
C GLU A 436 -27.01 12.44 16.23
N ALA A 437 -27.68 11.71 15.47
CA ALA A 437 -28.29 10.47 15.09
C ALA A 437 -29.37 10.74 14.00
N ALA A 438 -29.61 9.85 13.10
CA ALA A 438 -30.86 9.32 12.56
C ALA A 438 -30.76 8.78 11.12
N LYS A 439 -31.45 7.65 10.88
CA LYS A 439 -31.54 6.93 9.58
C LYS A 439 -32.38 7.67 8.54
N PRO A 440 -32.15 7.43 7.23
CA PRO A 440 -33.19 6.74 6.46
C PRO A 440 -32.72 5.72 5.40
N GLU A 441 -33.71 4.98 4.89
CA GLU A 441 -33.67 3.88 3.94
C GLU A 441 -33.18 4.26 2.53
N VAL A 442 -32.51 3.28 1.89
CA VAL A 442 -32.01 3.35 0.51
C VAL A 442 -33.14 3.05 -0.48
N LYS A 443 -33.29 3.88 -1.50
CA LYS A 443 -33.91 3.54 -2.78
C LYS A 443 -32.85 3.59 -3.89
N ASP A 444 -32.75 2.48 -4.62
CA ASP A 444 -31.95 2.36 -5.83
C ASP A 444 -32.50 3.25 -6.95
N ASP A 445 -31.68 4.20 -7.40
CA ASP A 445 -31.65 4.71 -8.78
C ASP A 445 -30.22 5.20 -9.01
N ALA A 446 -29.53 4.59 -9.99
CA ALA A 446 -28.12 4.82 -10.27
C ALA A 446 -27.90 6.22 -10.87
N ALA A 447 -27.67 7.21 -10.00
CA ALA A 447 -27.18 8.53 -10.40
C ALA A 447 -25.79 8.39 -11.07
N THR A 448 -25.57 9.11 -12.18
CA THR A 448 -24.25 9.17 -12.82
C THR A 448 -23.21 9.81 -11.90
N HIS A 449 -21.92 9.58 -12.13
CA HIS A 449 -20.85 10.19 -11.31
C HIS A 449 -20.86 11.72 -11.41
N ASP A 450 -21.30 12.28 -12.54
CA ASP A 450 -21.47 13.73 -12.72
C ASP A 450 -22.64 14.26 -11.85
N ASP A 451 -23.77 13.54 -11.78
CA ASP A 451 -24.89 13.91 -10.91
C ASP A 451 -24.51 13.83 -9.42
N GLN A 452 -23.78 12.78 -9.05
CA GLN A 452 -23.25 12.63 -7.67
C GLN A 452 -22.35 13.83 -7.30
N ALA A 453 -21.46 14.23 -8.19
CA ALA A 453 -20.55 15.34 -7.98
C ALA A 453 -21.29 16.68 -7.82
N LEU A 454 -22.32 16.92 -8.64
CA LEU A 454 -23.16 18.14 -8.55
C LEU A 454 -23.90 18.22 -7.21
N ILE A 455 -24.52 17.13 -6.78
CA ILE A 455 -25.24 17.07 -5.49
C ILE A 455 -24.26 17.32 -4.33
N ILE A 456 -23.06 16.73 -4.38
CA ILE A 456 -22.04 16.91 -3.34
C ILE A 456 -21.57 18.37 -3.34
N LEU A 457 -21.30 18.95 -4.49
CA LEU A 457 -20.83 20.33 -4.62
C LEU A 457 -21.88 21.33 -4.08
N GLU A 458 -23.14 21.13 -4.42
CA GLU A 458 -24.25 21.93 -3.88
C GLU A 458 -24.39 21.74 -2.36
N GLY A 459 -24.28 20.51 -1.88
CA GLY A 459 -24.36 20.18 -0.46
C GLY A 459 -23.21 20.74 0.37
N LEU A 460 -22.06 21.00 -0.25
CA LEU A 460 -20.88 21.61 0.39
C LEU A 460 -20.90 23.16 0.35
N GLY A 461 -21.98 23.78 -0.12
CA GLY A 461 -22.12 25.24 -0.17
C GLY A 461 -21.65 25.89 -1.46
N GLY A 462 -21.50 25.08 -2.55
CA GLY A 462 -21.10 25.55 -3.87
C GLY A 462 -19.61 25.77 -4.06
N LYS A 463 -19.21 26.16 -5.28
CA LYS A 463 -17.80 26.26 -5.70
C LYS A 463 -16.98 27.22 -4.85
N ASP A 464 -17.56 28.34 -4.48
CA ASP A 464 -16.86 29.39 -3.73
C ASP A 464 -16.52 28.97 -2.30
N ASN A 465 -17.20 27.97 -1.76
CA ASN A 465 -16.95 27.42 -0.43
C ASN A 465 -15.85 26.36 -0.40
N ILE A 466 -15.42 25.82 -1.55
CA ILE A 466 -14.41 24.77 -1.60
C ILE A 466 -13.00 25.38 -1.53
N VAL A 467 -12.16 24.81 -0.65
CA VAL A 467 -10.74 25.19 -0.51
C VAL A 467 -9.84 24.20 -1.24
N ASP A 468 -10.06 22.92 -1.00
CA ASP A 468 -9.37 21.83 -1.69
C ASP A 468 -10.22 20.56 -1.69
N VAL A 469 -9.95 19.67 -2.64
CA VAL A 469 -10.56 18.35 -2.73
C VAL A 469 -9.49 17.28 -2.89
N THR A 470 -9.63 16.19 -2.15
CA THR A 470 -8.80 14.99 -2.27
C THR A 470 -9.67 13.76 -2.04
N ASN A 471 -9.16 12.57 -2.30
CA ASN A 471 -9.86 11.34 -1.92
C ASN A 471 -8.90 10.33 -1.26
N CYS A 472 -9.46 9.39 -0.53
CA CYS A 472 -8.82 8.11 -0.23
C CYS A 472 -9.53 7.00 -1.01
N VAL A 473 -9.33 5.73 -0.68
CA VAL A 473 -9.88 4.59 -1.42
C VAL A 473 -11.40 4.61 -1.54
N THR A 474 -12.11 5.17 -0.56
CA THR A 474 -13.57 5.11 -0.49
C THR A 474 -14.25 6.45 -0.20
N ARG A 475 -13.50 7.56 -0.03
CA ARG A 475 -14.05 8.84 0.45
C ARG A 475 -13.54 10.02 -0.33
N LEU A 476 -14.44 10.88 -0.72
CA LEU A 476 -14.15 12.23 -1.17
C LEU A 476 -13.89 13.10 0.07
N ARG A 477 -12.77 13.80 0.12
CA ARG A 477 -12.34 14.68 1.22
C ARG A 477 -12.30 16.12 0.71
N VAL A 478 -13.11 16.98 1.30
CA VAL A 478 -13.20 18.36 0.90
C VAL A 478 -12.99 19.26 2.11
N ASN A 479 -12.12 20.27 1.97
CA ASN A 479 -12.03 21.35 2.94
C ASN A 479 -12.86 22.52 2.44
N VAL A 480 -13.72 23.05 3.31
CA VAL A 480 -14.59 24.19 3.02
C VAL A 480 -14.10 25.46 3.73
N LYS A 481 -14.44 26.64 3.19
CA LYS A 481 -14.12 27.93 3.82
C LYS A 481 -15.01 28.19 5.03
N ASP A 482 -16.29 27.88 4.89
CA ASP A 482 -17.31 28.10 5.91
C ASP A 482 -18.18 26.84 6.07
N GLU A 483 -18.14 26.26 7.27
CA GLU A 483 -18.90 25.06 7.62
C GLU A 483 -20.41 25.33 7.72
N SER A 484 -20.81 26.56 8.02
CA SER A 484 -22.22 26.92 8.15
C SER A 484 -23.00 26.86 6.83
N LEU A 485 -22.31 26.92 5.69
CA LEU A 485 -22.87 26.77 4.36
C LEU A 485 -23.06 25.31 3.92
N VAL A 486 -22.52 24.36 4.67
CA VAL A 486 -22.62 22.93 4.35
C VAL A 486 -23.99 22.41 4.80
N LYS A 487 -24.78 21.92 3.83
CA LYS A 487 -26.09 21.31 4.09
C LYS A 487 -25.95 20.06 4.99
N ASP A 488 -27.07 19.59 5.52
CA ASP A 488 -27.10 18.41 6.38
C ASP A 488 -26.60 17.13 5.67
N ASP A 489 -26.34 16.10 6.45
CA ASP A 489 -25.82 14.83 5.94
C ASP A 489 -26.83 14.08 5.08
N GLU A 490 -28.14 14.31 5.30
CA GLU A 490 -29.21 13.73 4.47
C GLU A 490 -29.18 14.27 3.06
N PHE A 491 -28.92 15.58 2.91
CA PHE A 491 -28.77 16.17 1.60
C PHE A 491 -27.56 15.57 0.86
N LEU A 492 -26.42 15.47 1.52
CA LEU A 492 -25.21 14.89 0.92
C LEU A 492 -25.38 13.40 0.58
N LYS A 493 -26.16 12.65 1.34
CA LYS A 493 -26.49 11.24 1.05
C LYS A 493 -27.37 11.06 -0.20
N ARG A 494 -28.06 12.09 -0.68
CA ARG A 494 -28.82 12.04 -1.96
C ARG A 494 -27.91 11.81 -3.17
N SER A 495 -26.62 12.10 -3.04
CA SER A 495 -25.62 11.73 -4.04
C SER A 495 -25.34 10.23 -4.14
N GLY A 496 -25.99 9.39 -3.36
CA GLY A 496 -25.66 7.98 -3.22
C GLY A 496 -24.47 7.73 -2.29
N ALA A 497 -24.07 8.72 -1.49
CA ALA A 497 -23.01 8.57 -0.50
C ALA A 497 -23.47 7.64 0.63
N LEU A 498 -22.59 6.71 0.99
CA LEU A 498 -22.80 5.74 2.08
C LEU A 498 -22.78 6.40 3.48
N GLY A 499 -22.24 7.61 3.56
CA GLY A 499 -22.17 8.39 4.79
C GLY A 499 -21.40 9.68 4.59
N VAL A 500 -21.50 10.58 5.58
CA VAL A 500 -20.79 11.85 5.62
C VAL A 500 -20.08 11.97 6.97
N ALA A 501 -18.87 12.46 6.97
CA ALA A 501 -18.13 12.71 8.20
C ALA A 501 -17.59 14.13 8.20
N ARG A 502 -17.85 14.87 9.30
CA ARG A 502 -17.49 16.26 9.48
C ARG A 502 -16.43 16.43 10.56
N ASN A 503 -15.49 17.28 10.30
CA ASN A 503 -14.50 17.68 11.32
C ASN A 503 -14.20 19.18 11.12
N GLY A 504 -15.11 20.02 11.63
CA GLY A 504 -15.10 21.44 11.32
C GLY A 504 -15.14 21.63 9.80
N LYS A 505 -14.23 22.42 9.27
CA LYS A 505 -14.17 22.71 7.82
C LYS A 505 -13.74 21.53 6.93
N ALA A 506 -13.36 20.38 7.49
CA ALA A 506 -12.98 19.19 6.74
C ALA A 506 -14.18 18.22 6.64
N ILE A 507 -14.82 18.18 5.47
CA ILE A 507 -15.97 17.32 5.18
C ILE A 507 -15.48 16.11 4.37
N GLN A 508 -15.99 14.93 4.68
CA GLN A 508 -15.67 13.72 3.92
C GLN A 508 -16.96 12.99 3.56
N VAL A 509 -17.15 12.79 2.28
CA VAL A 509 -18.30 12.08 1.72
C VAL A 509 -17.86 10.66 1.37
N ILE A 510 -18.49 9.66 1.97
CA ILE A 510 -18.14 8.25 1.80
C ILE A 510 -18.88 7.72 0.58
N ILE A 511 -18.14 7.45 -0.49
CA ILE A 511 -18.69 7.06 -1.81
C ILE A 511 -18.53 5.56 -2.05
N GLY A 512 -17.45 4.96 -1.55
CA GLY A 512 -17.03 3.61 -1.92
C GLY A 512 -15.93 3.63 -2.99
N PHE A 513 -15.75 2.50 -3.67
CA PHE A 513 -14.61 2.32 -4.62
C PHE A 513 -14.70 3.20 -5.88
N SER A 514 -15.86 3.76 -6.19
CA SER A 514 -16.06 4.72 -7.30
C SER A 514 -15.63 6.15 -6.96
N VAL A 515 -15.08 6.40 -5.77
CA VAL A 515 -14.69 7.75 -5.32
C VAL A 515 -13.71 8.46 -6.25
N GLY A 516 -12.87 7.72 -6.97
CA GLY A 516 -11.93 8.30 -7.95
C GLY A 516 -12.68 9.00 -9.09
N GLN A 517 -13.68 8.32 -9.66
CA GLN A 517 -14.52 8.86 -10.74
C GLN A 517 -15.37 10.04 -10.26
N VAL A 518 -15.94 9.95 -9.05
CA VAL A 518 -16.70 11.04 -8.44
C VAL A 518 -15.82 12.26 -8.18
N ARG A 519 -14.58 12.06 -7.75
CA ARG A 519 -13.62 13.15 -7.57
C ARG A 519 -13.30 13.85 -8.89
N GLU A 520 -13.01 13.09 -9.95
CA GLU A 520 -12.75 13.67 -11.28
C GLU A 520 -13.93 14.49 -11.78
N ALA A 521 -15.16 13.98 -11.62
CA ALA A 521 -16.37 14.69 -11.94
C ALA A 521 -16.52 15.96 -11.08
N PHE A 522 -16.23 15.90 -9.79
CA PHE A 522 -16.29 17.02 -8.86
C PHE A 522 -15.27 18.12 -9.22
N GLU A 523 -14.02 17.75 -9.51
CA GLU A 523 -12.99 18.69 -9.95
C GLU A 523 -13.35 19.35 -11.29
N LYS A 524 -13.95 18.61 -12.24
CA LYS A 524 -14.46 19.13 -13.50
C LYS A 524 -15.57 20.17 -13.26
N GLU A 525 -16.47 19.93 -12.31
CA GLU A 525 -17.51 20.89 -11.96
C GLU A 525 -16.96 22.13 -11.24
N LEU A 526 -15.93 21.99 -10.42
CA LEU A 526 -15.25 23.14 -9.78
C LEU A 526 -14.60 24.08 -10.80
N HIS A 527 -14.17 23.58 -11.96
CA HIS A 527 -13.43 24.35 -12.96
C HIS A 527 -14.28 24.81 -14.14
N LYS A 528 -15.60 24.46 -14.19
CA LYS A 528 -16.58 25.07 -15.08
C LYS A 528 -17.02 26.46 -14.55
#